data_6a9a4805a4048aed51154f2059431b20
#
_entry.id   6a9a4805a4048aed51154f2059431b20
#
_cell.length_a   1.000
_cell.length_b   1.000
_cell.length_c   1.000
_cell.angle_alpha   90.00
_cell.angle_beta   90.00
_cell.angle_gamma   90.00
#
_symmetry.space_group_name_H-M   'P 1'
#
loop_
_entity.id
_entity.type
_entity.pdbx_description
1 polymer ?
#
loop_
_entity_poly.entity_id
_entity_poly.type
_entity_poly.pdbx_seq_one_letter_code
_entity_poly.pdbx_strand_id
1 'polypeptide(L)'
;MDLIESYREELQLIRKPWTRVWVSGIVVALAMLPWWAPEHITYLGTIICIYAIGIQGQNLLIGYTGQISFGQAGFLAIGAYTFGHLSRLGIPWPAALLSAGFVAGLFGVIVGFPSLRLKGPYLAIATMGFGIAVYQTFANSELLSGGRMGLTIAKLEPFWGVSKVTFNYYFNFIITFAFTILSYNIISSYMGRAFIAIRDNDIAAEVIGVNLTNYKLLSFAISSFYTGIQGALYAQFLGFLEPNMFTFMESITIFVAVIIGGLASVEGAIMGAAFVILVPHAFSSFKEMVPVVFGITILIVLIFEPMGLAGRW
;
A
#
# COMPACT_ATOMS: atom_id res chain seq x y z
N MET A 1 4.95 -29.51 -12.67
CA MET A 1 3.91 -28.65 -13.28
C MET A 1 2.62 -29.44 -13.18
N ASP A 2 1.81 -29.19 -12.13
CA ASP A 2 0.59 -29.94 -11.92
C ASP A 2 -0.46 -29.41 -12.90
N LEU A 3 -1.00 -30.27 -13.75
CA LEU A 3 -2.04 -29.93 -14.73
C LEU A 3 -3.31 -29.52 -13.99
N ILE A 4 -3.89 -28.40 -14.38
CA ILE A 4 -5.14 -27.89 -13.82
C ILE A 4 -6.28 -28.66 -14.51
N GLU A 5 -6.97 -29.53 -13.77
CA GLU A 5 -8.04 -30.36 -14.32
C GLU A 5 -9.44 -29.73 -14.14
N SER A 6 -9.60 -28.74 -13.24
CA SER A 6 -10.89 -28.09 -13.02
C SER A 6 -10.79 -26.59 -12.72
N TYR A 7 -11.79 -25.84 -13.17
CA TYR A 7 -11.94 -24.39 -12.90
C TYR A 7 -12.00 -24.06 -11.39
N ARG A 8 -12.47 -24.98 -10.55
CA ARG A 8 -12.47 -24.82 -9.10
C ARG A 8 -11.08 -24.88 -8.47
N GLU A 9 -10.15 -25.62 -9.07
CA GLU A 9 -8.76 -25.71 -8.63
C GLU A 9 -7.98 -24.44 -8.98
N GLU A 10 -8.33 -23.78 -10.07
CA GLU A 10 -7.76 -22.50 -10.48
C GLU A 10 -8.13 -21.36 -9.52
N LEU A 11 -9.34 -21.41 -8.93
CA LEU A 11 -9.84 -20.43 -7.98
C LEU A 11 -9.33 -20.65 -6.54
N GLN A 12 -8.68 -21.78 -6.24
CA GLN A 12 -8.14 -22.04 -4.90
C GLN A 12 -6.84 -21.24 -4.68
N LEU A 13 -6.94 -20.21 -3.85
CA LEU A 13 -5.83 -19.33 -3.42
C LEU A 13 -4.64 -20.08 -2.82
N ILE A 14 -4.88 -21.20 -2.15
CA ILE A 14 -3.85 -22.03 -1.54
C ILE A 14 -4.14 -23.49 -1.92
N ARG A 15 -3.40 -24.00 -2.92
CA ARG A 15 -3.61 -25.34 -3.49
C ARG A 15 -3.18 -26.48 -2.55
N LYS A 16 -2.11 -26.27 -1.79
CA LYS A 16 -1.55 -27.31 -0.92
C LYS A 16 -2.05 -27.16 0.51
N PRO A 17 -2.56 -28.23 1.15
CA PRO A 17 -3.02 -28.17 2.54
C PRO A 17 -1.89 -27.74 3.50
N TRP A 18 -0.66 -28.09 3.19
CA TRP A 18 0.52 -27.69 3.95
C TRP A 18 0.74 -26.18 3.93
N THR A 19 0.55 -25.52 2.80
CA THR A 19 0.66 -24.06 2.67
C THR A 19 -0.43 -23.35 3.49
N ARG A 20 -1.64 -23.92 3.57
CA ARG A 20 -2.72 -23.39 4.44
C ARG A 20 -2.30 -23.41 5.91
N VAL A 21 -1.70 -24.51 6.37
CA VAL A 21 -1.22 -24.63 7.75
C VAL A 21 -0.13 -23.59 8.05
N TRP A 22 0.83 -23.41 7.15
CA TRP A 22 1.89 -22.42 7.32
C TRP A 22 1.35 -20.99 7.33
N VAL A 23 0.49 -20.63 6.39
CA VAL A 23 -0.12 -19.29 6.33
C VAL A 23 -0.97 -19.02 7.58
N SER A 24 -1.82 -19.98 7.99
CA SER A 24 -2.59 -19.81 9.23
C SER A 24 -1.69 -19.70 10.45
N GLY A 25 -0.60 -20.48 10.52
CA GLY A 25 0.39 -20.40 11.59
C GLY A 25 1.07 -19.02 11.67
N ILE A 26 1.46 -18.47 10.53
CA ILE A 26 2.05 -17.12 10.45
C ILE A 26 1.03 -16.05 10.89
N VAL A 27 -0.21 -16.13 10.42
CA VAL A 27 -1.28 -15.18 10.81
C VAL A 27 -1.54 -15.24 12.31
N VAL A 28 -1.59 -16.43 12.91
CA VAL A 28 -1.75 -16.61 14.35
C VAL A 28 -0.54 -16.07 15.12
N ALA A 29 0.67 -16.34 14.64
CA ALA A 29 1.90 -15.83 15.27
C ALA A 29 1.95 -14.30 15.24
N LEU A 30 1.58 -13.68 14.11
CA LEU A 30 1.46 -12.23 14.00
C LEU A 30 0.33 -11.68 14.90
N ALA A 31 -0.82 -12.35 14.98
CA ALA A 31 -1.89 -11.94 15.88
C ALA A 31 -1.47 -12.00 17.37
N MET A 32 -0.61 -12.93 17.74
CA MET A 32 -0.07 -13.06 19.10
C MET A 32 1.13 -12.17 19.39
N LEU A 33 1.64 -11.42 18.42
CA LEU A 33 2.86 -10.63 18.52
C LEU A 33 2.90 -9.71 19.77
N PRO A 34 1.83 -8.96 20.13
CA PRO A 34 1.87 -8.07 21.30
C PRO A 34 1.97 -8.77 22.65
N TRP A 35 1.79 -10.09 22.70
CA TRP A 35 1.81 -10.86 23.96
C TRP A 35 3.22 -11.31 24.35
N TRP A 36 4.10 -11.51 23.40
CA TRP A 36 5.45 -12.00 23.63
C TRP A 36 6.55 -11.04 23.15
N ALA A 37 6.19 -10.05 22.31
CA ALA A 37 7.15 -9.08 21.79
C ALA A 37 7.15 -7.78 22.62
N PRO A 38 8.32 -7.14 22.80
CA PRO A 38 8.41 -5.83 23.43
C PRO A 38 7.68 -4.75 22.64
N GLU A 39 7.30 -3.65 23.31
CA GLU A 39 6.48 -2.58 22.73
C GLU A 39 7.06 -1.98 21.45
N HIS A 40 8.39 -1.88 21.34
CA HIS A 40 9.02 -1.33 20.12
C HIS A 40 8.83 -2.25 18.89
N ILE A 41 8.82 -3.57 19.07
CA ILE A 41 8.54 -4.52 17.98
C ILE A 41 7.07 -4.46 17.58
N THR A 42 6.17 -4.35 18.56
CA THR A 42 4.73 -4.16 18.30
C THR A 42 4.46 -2.85 17.55
N TYR A 43 5.19 -1.78 17.89
CA TYR A 43 5.15 -0.51 17.18
C TYR A 43 5.58 -0.66 15.70
N LEU A 44 6.70 -1.34 15.45
CA LEU A 44 7.15 -1.63 14.07
C LEU A 44 6.15 -2.49 13.30
N GLY A 45 5.58 -3.52 13.96
CA GLY A 45 4.53 -4.34 13.39
C GLY A 45 3.31 -3.52 12.96
N THR A 46 2.94 -2.50 13.74
CA THR A 46 1.85 -1.57 13.37
C THR A 46 2.18 -0.80 12.09
N ILE A 47 3.39 -0.26 11.97
CA ILE A 47 3.82 0.46 10.77
C ILE A 47 3.84 -0.48 9.56
N ILE A 48 4.33 -1.71 9.72
CA ILE A 48 4.33 -2.72 8.66
C ILE A 48 2.89 -2.99 8.17
N CYS A 49 1.94 -3.15 9.08
CA CYS A 49 0.53 -3.32 8.73
C CYS A 49 -0.01 -2.13 7.92
N ILE A 50 0.26 -0.90 8.34
CA ILE A 50 -0.17 0.31 7.63
C ILE A 50 0.43 0.37 6.23
N TYR A 51 1.74 0.15 6.09
CA TYR A 51 2.43 0.16 4.80
C TYR A 51 1.98 -0.96 3.87
N ALA A 52 1.70 -2.14 4.41
CA ALA A 52 1.24 -3.29 3.63
C ALA A 52 -0.04 -2.98 2.82
N ILE A 53 -0.96 -2.16 3.35
CA ILE A 53 -2.18 -1.76 2.64
C ILE A 53 -1.84 -0.96 1.38
N GLY A 54 -1.04 0.11 1.49
CA GLY A 54 -0.70 0.93 0.33
C GLY A 54 0.19 0.20 -0.68
N ILE A 55 1.11 -0.65 -0.20
CA ILE A 55 1.96 -1.48 -1.07
C ILE A 55 1.11 -2.50 -1.82
N GLN A 56 0.07 -3.11 -1.20
CA GLN A 56 -0.91 -3.94 -1.91
C GLN A 56 -1.65 -3.15 -2.99
N GLY A 57 -2.10 -1.93 -2.68
CA GLY A 57 -2.73 -1.04 -3.66
C GLY A 57 -1.81 -0.71 -4.83
N GLN A 58 -0.57 -0.36 -4.54
CA GLN A 58 0.44 -0.08 -5.57
C GLN A 58 0.78 -1.34 -6.40
N ASN A 59 0.82 -2.52 -5.77
CA ASN A 59 1.06 -3.77 -6.47
C ASN A 59 -0.10 -4.16 -7.40
N LEU A 60 -1.36 -3.84 -7.05
CA LEU A 60 -2.50 -3.98 -7.97
C LEU A 60 -2.31 -3.12 -9.23
N LEU A 61 -1.75 -1.91 -9.09
CA LEU A 61 -1.51 -1.01 -10.21
C LEU A 61 -0.28 -1.43 -11.03
N ILE A 62 0.86 -1.64 -10.41
CA ILE A 62 2.12 -1.96 -11.11
C ILE A 62 2.17 -3.45 -11.46
N GLY A 63 1.96 -4.31 -10.48
CA GLY A 63 2.16 -5.75 -10.61
C GLY A 63 1.11 -6.40 -11.51
N TYR A 64 -0.17 -6.05 -11.34
CA TYR A 64 -1.26 -6.70 -12.07
C TYR A 64 -1.68 -5.97 -13.33
N THR A 65 -1.51 -4.64 -13.45
CA THR A 65 -1.89 -3.89 -14.68
C THR A 65 -0.72 -3.32 -15.46
N GLY A 66 0.52 -3.44 -14.93
CA GLY A 66 1.72 -2.94 -15.61
C GLY A 66 1.84 -1.41 -15.65
N GLN A 67 1.04 -0.68 -14.87
CA GLN A 67 1.03 0.78 -14.88
C GLN A 67 1.96 1.34 -13.80
N ILE A 68 3.12 1.84 -14.20
CA ILE A 68 4.11 2.42 -13.27
C ILE A 68 3.64 3.80 -12.82
N SER A 69 3.50 4.00 -11.50
CA SER A 69 3.11 5.28 -10.90
C SER A 69 4.02 5.64 -9.74
N PHE A 70 4.48 6.89 -9.71
CA PHE A 70 5.20 7.51 -8.60
C PHE A 70 4.36 8.59 -7.88
N GLY A 71 3.05 8.52 -7.99
CA GLY A 71 2.13 9.46 -7.34
C GLY A 71 1.65 9.05 -5.95
N GLN A 72 2.14 7.94 -5.41
CA GLN A 72 1.60 7.34 -4.19
C GLN A 72 1.68 8.26 -2.97
N ALA A 73 2.78 8.99 -2.80
CA ALA A 73 2.90 9.98 -1.72
C ALA A 73 1.81 11.06 -1.78
N GLY A 74 1.39 11.45 -2.99
CA GLY A 74 0.26 12.38 -3.17
C GLY A 74 -1.07 11.80 -2.69
N PHE A 75 -1.38 10.56 -3.06
CA PHE A 75 -2.60 9.89 -2.60
C PHE A 75 -2.58 9.61 -1.10
N LEU A 76 -1.40 9.26 -0.56
CA LEU A 76 -1.16 9.10 0.87
C LEU A 76 -1.48 10.40 1.63
N ALA A 77 -0.95 11.53 1.15
CA ALA A 77 -1.21 12.85 1.73
C ALA A 77 -2.69 13.21 1.68
N ILE A 78 -3.35 13.06 0.51
CA ILE A 78 -4.78 13.34 0.36
C ILE A 78 -5.60 12.53 1.37
N GLY A 79 -5.31 11.22 1.50
CA GLY A 79 -6.00 10.37 2.47
C GLY A 79 -5.75 10.81 3.92
N ALA A 80 -4.49 11.06 4.28
CA ALA A 80 -4.10 11.47 5.62
C ALA A 80 -4.75 12.80 6.05
N TYR A 81 -4.71 13.81 5.20
CA TYR A 81 -5.32 15.12 5.50
C TYR A 81 -6.84 15.08 5.46
N THR A 82 -7.44 14.30 4.55
CA THR A 82 -8.91 14.10 4.56
C THR A 82 -9.35 13.49 5.88
N PHE A 83 -8.70 12.42 6.34
CA PHE A 83 -8.99 11.81 7.64
C PHE A 83 -8.78 12.82 8.78
N GLY A 84 -7.67 13.56 8.77
CA GLY A 84 -7.35 14.56 9.79
C GLY A 84 -8.42 15.62 9.93
N HIS A 85 -8.90 16.19 8.82
CA HIS A 85 -9.96 17.19 8.84
C HIS A 85 -11.31 16.64 9.30
N LEU A 86 -11.72 15.46 8.78
CA LEU A 86 -12.97 14.84 9.17
C LEU A 86 -13.00 14.43 10.65
N SER A 87 -11.86 13.93 11.17
CA SER A 87 -11.70 13.61 12.59
C SER A 87 -11.84 14.86 13.47
N ARG A 88 -11.29 16.01 13.06
CA ARG A 88 -11.43 17.29 13.78
C ARG A 88 -12.85 17.83 13.76
N LEU A 89 -13.63 17.53 12.74
CA LEU A 89 -15.07 17.86 12.66
C LEU A 89 -15.95 16.93 13.50
N GLY A 90 -15.35 15.95 14.21
CA GLY A 90 -16.09 15.02 15.06
C GLY A 90 -16.78 13.89 14.30
N ILE A 91 -16.43 13.68 13.01
CA ILE A 91 -16.98 12.56 12.23
C ILE A 91 -16.43 11.25 12.80
N PRO A 92 -17.29 10.22 13.00
CA PRO A 92 -16.85 8.91 13.49
C PRO A 92 -15.71 8.34 12.65
N TRP A 93 -14.70 7.76 13.31
CA TRP A 93 -13.49 7.27 12.66
C TRP A 93 -13.72 6.31 11.47
N PRO A 94 -14.74 5.39 11.46
CA PRO A 94 -14.94 4.51 10.31
C PRO A 94 -15.38 5.30 9.07
N ALA A 95 -16.25 6.31 9.26
CA ALA A 95 -16.71 7.17 8.18
C ALA A 95 -15.56 8.07 7.66
N ALA A 96 -14.74 8.61 8.56
CA ALA A 96 -13.57 9.41 8.19
C ALA A 96 -12.54 8.56 7.42
N LEU A 97 -12.30 7.32 7.87
CA LEU A 97 -11.40 6.36 7.21
C LEU A 97 -11.86 6.05 5.78
N LEU A 98 -13.11 5.62 5.62
CA LEU A 98 -13.66 5.31 4.30
C LEU A 98 -13.67 6.53 3.37
N SER A 99 -14.06 7.70 3.89
CA SER A 99 -14.04 8.96 3.13
C SER A 99 -12.64 9.30 2.64
N ALA A 100 -11.60 9.10 3.45
CA ALA A 100 -10.20 9.30 3.07
C ALA A 100 -9.81 8.42 1.88
N GLY A 101 -10.19 7.13 1.90
CA GLY A 101 -9.99 6.23 0.78
C GLY A 101 -10.74 6.66 -0.47
N PHE A 102 -12.03 7.00 -0.35
CA PHE A 102 -12.85 7.43 -1.49
C PHE A 102 -12.36 8.73 -2.11
N VAL A 103 -11.98 9.72 -1.31
CA VAL A 103 -11.42 10.98 -1.82
C VAL A 103 -10.11 10.72 -2.55
N ALA A 104 -9.20 9.94 -1.98
CA ALA A 104 -7.96 9.56 -2.67
C ALA A 104 -8.25 8.76 -3.96
N GLY A 105 -9.22 7.85 -3.94
CA GLY A 105 -9.67 7.10 -5.11
C GLY A 105 -10.23 8.00 -6.23
N LEU A 106 -11.00 9.02 -5.87
CA LEU A 106 -11.50 10.02 -6.82
C LEU A 106 -10.34 10.79 -7.49
N PHE A 107 -9.35 11.23 -6.70
CA PHE A 107 -8.14 11.83 -7.26
C PHE A 107 -7.37 10.84 -8.13
N GLY A 108 -7.39 9.53 -7.79
CA GLY A 108 -6.84 8.47 -8.64
C GLY A 108 -7.50 8.39 -10.00
N VAL A 109 -8.83 8.53 -10.08
CA VAL A 109 -9.55 8.61 -11.37
C VAL A 109 -9.17 9.89 -12.14
N ILE A 110 -9.11 11.03 -11.45
CA ILE A 110 -8.74 12.33 -12.08
C ILE A 110 -7.35 12.26 -12.69
N VAL A 111 -6.37 11.70 -11.97
CA VAL A 111 -4.98 11.53 -12.46
C VAL A 111 -4.89 10.39 -13.47
N GLY A 112 -5.66 9.34 -13.29
CA GLY A 112 -5.72 8.19 -14.18
C GLY A 112 -6.25 8.54 -15.58
N PHE A 113 -7.17 9.51 -15.69
CA PHE A 113 -7.78 9.87 -16.98
C PHE A 113 -6.78 10.45 -17.99
N PRO A 114 -5.94 11.46 -17.68
CA PRO A 114 -4.88 11.90 -18.57
C PRO A 114 -3.82 10.81 -18.81
N SER A 115 -3.58 9.95 -17.81
CA SER A 115 -2.58 8.90 -17.87
C SER A 115 -2.89 7.79 -18.87
N LEU A 116 -4.15 7.64 -19.30
CA LEU A 116 -4.55 6.68 -20.35
C LEU A 116 -3.81 6.90 -21.68
N ARG A 117 -3.41 8.14 -21.96
CA ARG A 117 -2.67 8.51 -23.16
C ARG A 117 -1.16 8.31 -23.03
N LEU A 118 -0.68 8.06 -21.81
CA LEU A 118 0.74 7.92 -21.49
C LEU A 118 1.07 6.44 -21.27
N LYS A 119 2.22 6.01 -21.75
CA LYS A 119 2.71 4.64 -21.57
C LYS A 119 4.10 4.65 -20.93
N GLY A 120 4.38 3.64 -20.12
CA GLY A 120 5.71 3.41 -19.53
C GLY A 120 6.26 4.61 -18.75
N PRO A 121 7.48 5.10 -19.05
CA PRO A 121 8.14 6.15 -18.29
C PRO A 121 7.39 7.49 -18.27
N TYR A 122 6.63 7.82 -19.33
CA TYR A 122 5.87 9.08 -19.37
C TYR A 122 4.75 9.12 -18.33
N LEU A 123 4.11 7.97 -18.07
CA LEU A 123 3.12 7.83 -17.01
C LEU A 123 3.77 8.03 -15.63
N ALA A 124 4.93 7.44 -15.42
CA ALA A 124 5.69 7.56 -14.18
C ALA A 124 6.06 9.03 -13.89
N ILE A 125 6.53 9.78 -14.90
CA ILE A 125 6.88 11.21 -14.78
C ILE A 125 5.62 12.05 -14.48
N ALA A 126 4.51 11.81 -15.18
CA ALA A 126 3.27 12.55 -14.95
C ALA A 126 2.72 12.34 -13.53
N THR A 127 2.72 11.10 -13.03
CA THR A 127 2.27 10.78 -11.68
C THR A 127 3.23 11.30 -10.61
N MET A 128 4.55 11.34 -10.88
CA MET A 128 5.53 12.01 -10.03
C MET A 128 5.23 13.51 -9.92
N GLY A 129 4.97 14.19 -11.06
CA GLY A 129 4.58 15.59 -11.07
C GLY A 129 3.31 15.86 -10.23
N PHE A 130 2.32 14.98 -10.31
CA PHE A 130 1.14 15.05 -9.44
C PHE A 130 1.52 14.94 -7.97
N GLY A 131 2.33 13.97 -7.56
CA GLY A 131 2.78 13.80 -6.17
C GLY A 131 3.49 15.05 -5.63
N ILE A 132 4.39 15.64 -6.44
CA ILE A 132 5.09 16.90 -6.10
C ILE A 132 4.10 18.06 -5.98
N ALA A 133 3.13 18.18 -6.91
CA ALA A 133 2.12 19.24 -6.87
C ALA A 133 1.25 19.14 -5.60
N VAL A 134 0.83 17.95 -5.21
CA VAL A 134 0.08 17.70 -3.98
C VAL A 134 0.92 18.08 -2.76
N TYR A 135 2.17 17.64 -2.68
CA TYR A 135 3.11 18.02 -1.61
C TYR A 135 3.21 19.54 -1.48
N GLN A 136 3.46 20.25 -2.58
CA GLN A 136 3.58 21.72 -2.59
C GLN A 136 2.28 22.41 -2.18
N THR A 137 1.14 21.87 -2.60
CA THR A 137 -0.17 22.39 -2.21
C THR A 137 -0.38 22.31 -0.70
N PHE A 138 -0.08 21.16 -0.09
CA PHE A 138 -0.18 21.01 1.36
C PHE A 138 0.90 21.80 2.10
N ALA A 139 2.15 21.87 1.61
CA ALA A 139 3.23 22.61 2.25
C ALA A 139 2.99 24.14 2.31
N ASN A 140 2.26 24.70 1.34
CA ASN A 140 2.00 26.13 1.23
C ASN A 140 0.59 26.56 1.66
N SER A 141 -0.31 25.62 1.95
CA SER A 141 -1.68 25.93 2.35
C SER A 141 -1.88 25.78 3.86
N GLU A 142 -1.98 26.91 4.57
CA GLU A 142 -2.30 26.89 6.00
C GLU A 142 -3.70 26.29 6.27
N LEU A 143 -4.65 26.50 5.37
CA LEU A 143 -6.03 26.02 5.50
C LEU A 143 -6.11 24.50 5.44
N LEU A 144 -5.35 23.85 4.55
CA LEU A 144 -5.42 22.40 4.28
C LEU A 144 -4.55 21.56 5.21
N SER A 145 -3.41 22.08 5.63
CA SER A 145 -2.42 21.29 6.39
C SER A 145 -1.91 21.95 7.66
N GLY A 146 -2.35 23.20 7.93
CA GLY A 146 -1.66 24.04 8.92
C GLY A 146 -0.31 24.56 8.42
N GLY A 147 -0.07 24.48 7.10
CA GLY A 147 1.18 24.86 6.49
C GLY A 147 2.34 23.97 6.96
N ARG A 148 3.52 24.56 7.14
CA ARG A 148 4.70 23.86 7.66
C ARG A 148 4.63 23.51 9.14
N MET A 149 3.66 24.06 9.90
CA MET A 149 3.45 23.71 11.31
C MET A 149 2.72 22.40 11.50
N GLY A 150 2.09 21.87 10.43
CA GLY A 150 1.40 20.59 10.46
C GLY A 150 0.03 20.62 11.14
N LEU A 151 -0.63 19.46 11.17
CA LEU A 151 -1.97 19.25 11.68
C LEU A 151 -1.96 18.22 12.81
N THR A 152 -2.41 18.59 14.01
CA THR A 152 -2.58 17.64 15.11
C THR A 152 -3.93 16.93 14.98
N ILE A 153 -3.95 15.62 15.15
CA ILE A 153 -5.11 14.75 15.03
C ILE A 153 -5.35 14.07 16.38
N ALA A 154 -6.63 13.99 16.79
CA ALA A 154 -6.99 13.21 17.95
C ALA A 154 -6.73 11.72 17.71
N LYS A 155 -5.91 11.11 18.58
CA LYS A 155 -5.68 9.66 18.53
C LYS A 155 -6.90 8.94 19.06
N LEU A 156 -7.18 7.76 18.52
CA LEU A 156 -8.17 6.86 19.09
C LEU A 156 -7.71 6.43 20.49
N GLU A 157 -8.62 6.55 21.45
CA GLU A 157 -8.37 6.07 22.78
C GLU A 157 -8.61 4.57 22.88
N PRO A 158 -7.73 3.83 23.60
CA PRO A 158 -7.89 2.40 23.75
C PRO A 158 -9.14 2.08 24.58
N PHE A 159 -9.87 1.05 24.16
CA PHE A 159 -10.95 0.47 24.94
C PHE A 159 -10.39 -0.51 25.97
N TRP A 160 -11.02 -0.60 27.16
CA TRP A 160 -10.81 -1.65 28.16
C TRP A 160 -9.40 -1.76 28.77
N GLY A 161 -8.68 -0.66 28.98
CA GLY A 161 -7.40 -0.68 29.73
C GLY A 161 -6.23 -1.39 29.03
N VAL A 162 -6.36 -1.67 27.73
CA VAL A 162 -5.27 -2.20 26.91
C VAL A 162 -4.25 -1.10 26.62
N SER A 163 -2.96 -1.43 26.51
CA SER A 163 -1.93 -0.44 26.17
C SER A 163 -2.21 0.19 24.82
N LYS A 164 -1.88 1.49 24.66
CA LYS A 164 -2.10 2.22 23.39
C LYS A 164 -1.39 1.56 22.20
N VAL A 165 -0.23 0.96 22.43
CA VAL A 165 0.56 0.28 21.40
C VAL A 165 -0.15 -0.99 20.95
N THR A 166 -0.60 -1.81 21.90
CA THR A 166 -1.33 -3.06 21.61
C THR A 166 -2.65 -2.80 20.91
N PHE A 167 -3.41 -1.79 21.36
CA PHE A 167 -4.66 -1.39 20.70
C PHE A 167 -4.43 -0.98 19.24
N ASN A 168 -3.46 -0.09 18.97
CA ASN A 168 -3.12 0.34 17.62
C ASN A 168 -2.67 -0.83 16.75
N TYR A 169 -1.93 -1.79 17.30
CA TYR A 169 -1.51 -2.97 16.56
C TYR A 169 -2.71 -3.79 16.07
N TYR A 170 -3.59 -4.20 16.99
CA TYR A 170 -4.76 -5.01 16.61
C TYR A 170 -5.70 -4.27 15.67
N PHE A 171 -5.90 -2.97 15.90
CA PHE A 171 -6.71 -2.14 15.02
C PHE A 171 -6.18 -2.15 13.58
N ASN A 172 -4.90 -1.86 13.39
CA ASN A 172 -4.29 -1.86 12.07
C ASN A 172 -4.16 -3.27 11.47
N PHE A 173 -3.87 -4.27 12.29
CA PHE A 173 -3.78 -5.67 11.86
C PHE A 173 -5.11 -6.18 11.27
N ILE A 174 -6.24 -5.91 11.93
CA ILE A 174 -7.57 -6.31 11.44
C ILE A 174 -7.89 -5.64 10.10
N ILE A 175 -7.60 -4.34 9.98
CA ILE A 175 -7.84 -3.61 8.73
C ILE A 175 -6.94 -4.15 7.61
N THR A 176 -5.65 -4.36 7.89
CA THR A 176 -4.71 -4.92 6.91
C THR A 176 -5.16 -6.32 6.45
N PHE A 177 -5.60 -7.15 7.39
CA PHE A 177 -6.13 -8.48 7.07
C PHE A 177 -7.38 -8.40 6.18
N ALA A 178 -8.30 -7.48 6.48
CA ALA A 178 -9.49 -7.25 5.64
C ALA A 178 -9.09 -6.78 4.21
N PHE A 179 -8.13 -5.85 4.10
CA PHE A 179 -7.62 -5.39 2.81
C PHE A 179 -6.85 -6.47 2.04
N THR A 180 -6.16 -7.35 2.74
CA THR A 180 -5.50 -8.52 2.13
C THR A 180 -6.54 -9.47 1.51
N ILE A 181 -7.61 -9.79 2.23
CA ILE A 181 -8.73 -10.59 1.69
C ILE A 181 -9.37 -9.87 0.49
N LEU A 182 -9.58 -8.55 0.58
CA LEU A 182 -10.13 -7.77 -0.52
C LEU A 182 -9.23 -7.82 -1.75
N SER A 183 -7.91 -7.73 -1.59
CA SER A 183 -6.93 -7.85 -2.68
C SER A 183 -7.03 -9.21 -3.36
N TYR A 184 -7.10 -10.30 -2.60
CA TYR A 184 -7.31 -11.63 -3.16
C TYR A 184 -8.63 -11.76 -3.92
N ASN A 185 -9.72 -11.22 -3.38
CA ASN A 185 -11.03 -11.24 -4.05
C ASN A 185 -11.00 -10.44 -5.36
N ILE A 186 -10.34 -9.28 -5.39
CA ILE A 186 -10.17 -8.48 -6.62
C ILE A 186 -9.39 -9.26 -7.67
N ILE A 187 -8.26 -9.88 -7.29
CA ILE A 187 -7.38 -10.61 -8.20
C ILE A 187 -8.08 -11.86 -8.76
N SER A 188 -8.83 -12.58 -7.93
CA SER A 188 -9.56 -13.79 -8.33
C SER A 188 -10.82 -13.47 -9.14
N SER A 189 -11.27 -12.22 -9.17
CA SER A 189 -12.44 -11.77 -9.87
C SER A 189 -12.22 -11.60 -11.38
N TYR A 190 -13.29 -11.28 -12.09
CA TYR A 190 -13.21 -10.88 -13.51
C TYR A 190 -12.31 -9.65 -13.73
N MET A 191 -12.31 -8.72 -12.76
CA MET A 191 -11.44 -7.54 -12.80
C MET A 191 -9.96 -7.89 -12.78
N GLY A 192 -9.55 -8.82 -11.91
CA GLY A 192 -8.16 -9.26 -11.81
C GLY A 192 -7.66 -9.93 -13.11
N ARG A 193 -8.50 -10.75 -13.73
CA ARG A 193 -8.18 -11.34 -15.05
C ARG A 193 -8.01 -10.28 -16.14
N ALA A 194 -8.87 -9.25 -16.17
CA ALA A 194 -8.74 -8.14 -17.08
C ALA A 194 -7.45 -7.33 -16.85
N PHE A 195 -7.06 -7.12 -15.59
CA PHE A 195 -5.80 -6.46 -15.23
C PHE A 195 -4.60 -7.23 -15.78
N ILE A 196 -4.54 -8.55 -15.57
CA ILE A 196 -3.44 -9.39 -16.07
C ILE A 196 -3.39 -9.38 -17.61
N ALA A 197 -4.54 -9.47 -18.27
CA ALA A 197 -4.62 -9.40 -19.74
C ALA A 197 -4.06 -8.07 -20.28
N ILE A 198 -4.37 -6.94 -19.62
CA ILE A 198 -3.83 -5.62 -19.97
C ILE A 198 -2.32 -5.55 -19.75
N ARG A 199 -1.82 -6.12 -18.65
CA ARG A 199 -0.38 -6.16 -18.36
C ARG A 199 0.39 -6.94 -19.41
N ASP A 200 -0.13 -8.10 -19.78
CA ASP A 200 0.58 -9.00 -20.69
C ASP A 200 0.58 -8.45 -22.12
N ASN A 201 -0.55 -7.97 -22.63
CA ASN A 201 -0.62 -7.27 -23.91
C ASN A 201 -1.93 -6.46 -24.03
N ASP A 202 -1.83 -5.13 -23.99
CA ASP A 202 -3.00 -4.25 -24.04
C ASP A 202 -3.76 -4.33 -25.37
N ILE A 203 -3.07 -4.54 -26.50
CA ILE A 203 -3.69 -4.69 -27.83
C ILE A 203 -4.48 -6.00 -27.90
N ALA A 204 -3.90 -7.11 -27.46
CA ALA A 204 -4.59 -8.39 -27.46
C ALA A 204 -5.80 -8.37 -26.50
N ALA A 205 -5.69 -7.73 -25.33
CA ALA A 205 -6.80 -7.56 -24.41
C ALA A 205 -7.97 -6.80 -25.02
N GLU A 206 -7.70 -5.75 -25.81
CA GLU A 206 -8.72 -4.98 -26.52
C GLU A 206 -9.45 -5.82 -27.58
N VAL A 207 -8.71 -6.63 -28.34
CA VAL A 207 -9.28 -7.52 -29.38
C VAL A 207 -10.25 -8.55 -28.79
N ILE A 208 -9.98 -9.07 -27.58
CA ILE A 208 -10.87 -10.00 -26.89
C ILE A 208 -12.00 -9.31 -26.10
N GLY A 209 -12.15 -7.98 -26.25
CA GLY A 209 -13.28 -7.20 -25.71
C GLY A 209 -13.04 -6.59 -24.32
N VAL A 210 -11.80 -6.56 -23.81
CA VAL A 210 -11.49 -5.87 -22.56
C VAL A 210 -11.44 -4.35 -22.80
N ASN A 211 -12.27 -3.59 -22.09
CA ASN A 211 -12.26 -2.13 -22.16
C ASN A 211 -11.05 -1.56 -21.41
N LEU A 212 -9.96 -1.26 -22.14
CA LEU A 212 -8.70 -0.76 -21.58
C LEU A 212 -8.89 0.47 -20.70
N THR A 213 -9.69 1.45 -21.17
CA THR A 213 -9.92 2.71 -20.45
C THR A 213 -10.51 2.46 -19.08
N ASN A 214 -11.60 1.69 -19.02
CA ASN A 214 -12.31 1.45 -17.76
C ASN A 214 -11.43 0.69 -16.75
N TYR A 215 -10.74 -0.35 -17.19
CA TYR A 215 -9.92 -1.17 -16.29
C TYR A 215 -8.63 -0.46 -15.86
N LYS A 216 -8.00 0.34 -16.73
CA LYS A 216 -6.85 1.18 -16.34
C LYS A 216 -7.26 2.24 -15.32
N LEU A 217 -8.38 2.93 -15.52
CA LEU A 217 -8.90 3.90 -14.53
C LEU A 217 -9.29 3.23 -13.22
N LEU A 218 -9.93 2.06 -13.30
CA LEU A 218 -10.33 1.31 -12.11
C LEU A 218 -9.11 0.88 -11.27
N SER A 219 -8.03 0.43 -11.91
CA SER A 219 -6.81 0.08 -11.19
C SER A 219 -6.17 1.28 -10.51
N PHE A 220 -6.18 2.47 -11.14
CA PHE A 220 -5.75 3.72 -10.49
C PHE A 220 -6.65 4.06 -9.30
N ALA A 221 -7.97 3.98 -9.44
CA ALA A 221 -8.92 4.26 -8.38
C ALA A 221 -8.73 3.34 -7.18
N ILE A 222 -8.57 2.04 -7.43
CA ILE A 222 -8.34 1.05 -6.37
C ILE A 222 -6.99 1.29 -5.68
N SER A 223 -5.92 1.48 -6.43
CA SER A 223 -4.59 1.76 -5.88
C SER A 223 -4.59 3.00 -5.00
N SER A 224 -5.17 4.11 -5.48
CA SER A 224 -5.28 5.35 -4.72
C SER A 224 -6.20 5.22 -3.50
N PHE A 225 -7.28 4.45 -3.60
CA PHE A 225 -8.16 4.14 -2.46
C PHE A 225 -7.39 3.43 -1.34
N TYR A 226 -6.62 2.39 -1.68
CA TYR A 226 -5.77 1.68 -0.71
C TYR A 226 -4.74 2.61 -0.07
N THR A 227 -4.09 3.43 -0.88
CA THR A 227 -3.09 4.40 -0.39
C THR A 227 -3.75 5.50 0.45
N GLY A 228 -4.97 5.93 0.12
CA GLY A 228 -5.76 6.85 0.95
C GLY A 228 -6.09 6.27 2.32
N ILE A 229 -6.48 5.00 2.38
CA ILE A 229 -6.68 4.26 3.64
C ILE A 229 -5.37 4.16 4.44
N GLN A 230 -4.25 3.81 3.77
CA GLN A 230 -2.93 3.83 4.39
C GLN A 230 -2.64 5.19 5.03
N GLY A 231 -2.89 6.28 4.30
CA GLY A 231 -2.69 7.66 4.78
C GLY A 231 -3.52 7.98 6.00
N ALA A 232 -4.78 7.59 6.02
CA ALA A 232 -5.69 7.79 7.16
C ALA A 232 -5.24 7.01 8.40
N LEU A 233 -4.83 5.76 8.24
CA LEU A 233 -4.30 4.93 9.34
C LEU A 233 -2.95 5.46 9.85
N TYR A 234 -2.09 5.95 8.95
CA TYR A 234 -0.83 6.58 9.30
C TYR A 234 -1.06 7.86 10.11
N ALA A 235 -2.03 8.70 9.68
CA ALA A 235 -2.45 9.90 10.38
C ALA A 235 -2.98 9.61 11.80
N GLN A 236 -3.85 8.62 11.93
CA GLN A 236 -4.41 8.17 13.21
C GLN A 236 -3.33 7.64 14.14
N PHE A 237 -2.39 6.87 13.62
CA PHE A 237 -1.31 6.26 14.38
C PHE A 237 -0.32 7.30 14.93
N LEU A 238 0.14 8.22 14.09
CA LEU A 238 1.07 9.27 14.50
C LEU A 238 0.40 10.35 15.37
N GLY A 239 -0.83 10.74 15.05
CA GLY A 239 -1.56 11.82 15.71
C GLY A 239 -1.05 13.23 15.35
N PHE A 240 -0.13 13.32 14.40
CA PHE A 240 0.42 14.55 13.86
C PHE A 240 0.80 14.35 12.40
N LEU A 241 0.48 15.32 11.55
CA LEU A 241 0.79 15.30 10.13
C LEU A 241 1.63 16.52 9.76
N GLU A 242 2.72 16.28 9.10
CA GLU A 242 3.57 17.30 8.49
C GLU A 242 3.70 17.02 6.99
N PRO A 243 3.64 18.04 6.11
CA PRO A 243 3.78 17.83 4.67
C PRO A 243 5.07 17.11 4.27
N ASN A 244 6.17 17.32 4.99
CA ASN A 244 7.46 16.67 4.74
C ASN A 244 7.44 15.14 4.86
N MET A 245 6.40 14.55 5.47
CA MET A 245 6.20 13.08 5.52
C MET A 245 5.77 12.49 4.17
N PHE A 246 5.26 13.32 3.26
CA PHE A 246 4.66 12.92 1.98
C PHE A 246 5.48 13.37 0.78
N THR A 247 6.80 13.31 0.91
CA THR A 247 7.72 13.69 -0.18
C THR A 247 7.77 12.62 -1.28
N PHE A 248 8.35 12.96 -2.41
CA PHE A 248 8.58 12.01 -3.50
C PHE A 248 9.35 10.76 -3.06
N MET A 249 10.24 10.89 -2.06
CA MET A 249 10.98 9.73 -1.52
C MET A 249 10.05 8.65 -0.96
N GLU A 250 8.90 9.03 -0.40
CA GLU A 250 7.89 8.08 0.07
C GLU A 250 7.29 7.27 -1.08
N SER A 251 7.03 7.90 -2.24
CA SER A 251 6.60 7.17 -3.44
C SER A 251 7.65 6.15 -3.92
N ILE A 252 8.93 6.51 -3.86
CA ILE A 252 10.04 5.59 -4.18
C ILE A 252 10.06 4.43 -3.18
N THR A 253 9.91 4.70 -1.89
CA THR A 253 9.91 3.66 -0.85
C THR A 253 8.81 2.63 -1.09
N ILE A 254 7.57 3.08 -1.38
CA ILE A 254 6.44 2.20 -1.70
C ILE A 254 6.71 1.42 -2.99
N PHE A 255 7.26 2.05 -4.03
CA PHE A 255 7.62 1.40 -5.29
C PHE A 255 8.66 0.30 -5.10
N VAL A 256 9.73 0.61 -4.37
CA VAL A 256 10.80 -0.34 -4.02
C VAL A 256 10.24 -1.53 -3.23
N ALA A 257 9.34 -1.26 -2.27
CA ALA A 257 8.68 -2.31 -1.50
C ALA A 257 7.90 -3.30 -2.39
N VAL A 258 7.21 -2.81 -3.42
CA VAL A 258 6.50 -3.65 -4.39
C VAL A 258 7.47 -4.53 -5.17
N ILE A 259 8.60 -3.97 -5.64
CA ILE A 259 9.59 -4.73 -6.43
C ILE A 259 10.27 -5.79 -5.57
N ILE A 260 10.76 -5.41 -4.39
CA ILE A 260 11.45 -6.35 -3.49
C ILE A 260 10.50 -7.42 -3.00
N GLY A 261 9.28 -7.04 -2.64
CA GLY A 261 8.26 -7.99 -2.19
C GLY A 261 7.90 -9.01 -3.27
N GLY A 262 7.81 -8.56 -4.51
CA GLY A 262 7.44 -9.35 -5.69
C GLY A 262 6.20 -8.78 -6.39
N LEU A 263 6.38 -8.50 -7.67
CA LEU A 263 5.31 -7.99 -8.54
C LEU A 263 4.20 -9.06 -8.69
N ALA A 264 2.95 -8.59 -8.66
CA ALA A 264 1.76 -9.43 -8.79
C ALA A 264 1.65 -10.54 -7.70
N SER A 265 2.15 -10.27 -6.50
CA SER A 265 1.99 -11.14 -5.33
C SER A 265 1.45 -10.34 -4.14
N VAL A 266 0.34 -10.81 -3.55
CA VAL A 266 -0.26 -10.16 -2.36
C VAL A 266 0.61 -10.39 -1.13
N GLU A 267 1.14 -11.60 -0.97
CA GLU A 267 2.09 -11.95 0.09
C GLU A 267 3.37 -11.14 -0.06
N GLY A 268 3.82 -10.97 -1.31
CA GLY A 268 4.97 -10.13 -1.63
C GLY A 268 4.81 -8.70 -1.13
N ALA A 269 3.64 -8.11 -1.26
CA ALA A 269 3.39 -6.76 -0.77
C ALA A 269 3.58 -6.65 0.76
N ILE A 270 3.20 -7.68 1.53
CA ILE A 270 3.41 -7.73 2.98
C ILE A 270 4.90 -7.90 3.31
N MET A 271 5.61 -8.79 2.59
CA MET A 271 7.06 -8.97 2.75
C MET A 271 7.83 -7.69 2.39
N GLY A 272 7.43 -7.00 1.32
CA GLY A 272 7.98 -5.70 0.93
C GLY A 272 7.78 -4.63 1.99
N ALA A 273 6.59 -4.58 2.62
CA ALA A 273 6.32 -3.68 3.75
C ALA A 273 7.26 -3.97 4.93
N ALA A 274 7.40 -5.25 5.27
CA ALA A 274 8.32 -5.64 6.33
C ALA A 274 9.77 -5.24 6.00
N PHE A 275 10.20 -5.45 4.77
CA PHE A 275 11.55 -5.11 4.32
C PHE A 275 11.84 -3.61 4.46
N VAL A 276 11.00 -2.74 3.90
CA VAL A 276 11.25 -1.28 3.88
C VAL A 276 11.16 -0.65 5.27
N ILE A 277 10.53 -1.31 6.24
CA ILE A 277 10.48 -0.83 7.63
C ILE A 277 11.60 -1.45 8.48
N LEU A 278 11.84 -2.75 8.36
CA LEU A 278 12.81 -3.44 9.24
C LEU A 278 14.26 -3.15 8.85
N VAL A 279 14.58 -3.05 7.55
CA VAL A 279 15.97 -2.82 7.11
C VAL A 279 16.50 -1.46 7.61
N PRO A 280 15.83 -0.31 7.35
CA PRO A 280 16.30 0.96 7.90
C PRO A 280 16.36 0.96 9.44
N HIS A 281 15.41 0.28 10.09
CA HIS A 281 15.40 0.19 11.55
C HIS A 281 16.60 -0.60 12.10
N ALA A 282 16.93 -1.74 11.49
CA ALA A 282 18.09 -2.56 11.89
C ALA A 282 19.42 -1.79 11.77
N PHE A 283 19.52 -0.88 10.81
CA PHE A 283 20.71 -0.04 10.59
C PHE A 283 20.60 1.37 11.20
N SER A 284 19.60 1.62 12.02
CA SER A 284 19.35 2.95 12.62
C SER A 284 20.50 3.48 13.47
N SER A 285 21.37 2.61 14.01
CA SER A 285 22.60 2.98 14.72
C SER A 285 23.61 3.69 13.81
N PHE A 286 23.54 3.51 12.50
CA PHE A 286 24.42 4.10 11.49
C PHE A 286 23.61 5.06 10.60
N LYS A 287 23.02 6.10 11.19
CA LYS A 287 22.05 7.01 10.54
C LYS A 287 22.49 7.52 9.17
N GLU A 288 23.77 7.86 8.99
CA GLU A 288 24.30 8.38 7.72
C GLU A 288 24.45 7.29 6.65
N MET A 289 24.57 6.02 7.05
CA MET A 289 24.74 4.90 6.14
C MET A 289 23.43 4.23 5.74
N VAL A 290 22.31 4.54 6.41
CA VAL A 290 21.00 3.91 6.12
C VAL A 290 20.61 4.00 4.63
N PRO A 291 20.72 5.15 3.93
CA PRO A 291 20.40 5.21 2.50
C PRO A 291 21.33 4.36 1.64
N VAL A 292 22.61 4.27 2.00
CA VAL A 292 23.61 3.48 1.26
C VAL A 292 23.32 1.99 1.43
N VAL A 293 23.13 1.55 2.68
CA VAL A 293 22.79 0.15 3.00
C VAL A 293 21.49 -0.25 2.33
N PHE A 294 20.47 0.62 2.40
CA PHE A 294 19.20 0.40 1.75
C PHE A 294 19.35 0.23 0.24
N GLY A 295 20.10 1.12 -0.44
CA GLY A 295 20.38 1.02 -1.87
C GLY A 295 21.14 -0.24 -2.24
N ILE A 296 22.17 -0.62 -1.48
CA ILE A 296 22.94 -1.86 -1.70
C ILE A 296 22.03 -3.09 -1.52
N THR A 297 21.19 -3.09 -0.48
CA THR A 297 20.28 -4.21 -0.22
C THR A 297 19.25 -4.37 -1.35
N ILE A 298 18.75 -3.26 -1.91
CA ILE A 298 17.88 -3.27 -3.10
C ILE A 298 18.61 -3.92 -4.27
N LEU A 299 19.84 -3.51 -4.56
CA LEU A 299 20.64 -4.07 -5.67
C LEU A 299 20.89 -5.57 -5.48
N ILE A 300 21.23 -6.00 -4.27
CA ILE A 300 21.42 -7.42 -3.96
C ILE A 300 20.13 -8.21 -4.22
N VAL A 301 18.99 -7.74 -3.70
CA VAL A 301 17.70 -8.44 -3.90
C VAL A 301 17.33 -8.51 -5.38
N LEU A 302 17.50 -7.43 -6.15
CA LEU A 302 17.18 -7.44 -7.59
C LEU A 302 18.09 -8.35 -8.41
N ILE A 303 19.36 -8.53 -8.01
CA ILE A 303 20.31 -9.40 -8.72
C ILE A 303 20.05 -10.87 -8.40
N PHE A 304 19.81 -11.20 -7.12
CA PHE A 304 19.67 -12.59 -6.66
C PHE A 304 18.24 -13.12 -6.74
N GLU A 305 17.23 -12.23 -6.58
CA GLU A 305 15.81 -12.57 -6.59
C GLU A 305 15.03 -11.67 -7.56
N PRO A 306 15.21 -11.83 -8.89
CA PRO A 306 14.57 -10.95 -9.88
C PRO A 306 13.04 -11.02 -9.88
N MET A 307 12.44 -12.07 -9.30
CA MET A 307 10.99 -12.21 -9.10
C MET A 307 10.51 -11.67 -7.73
N GLY A 308 11.41 -11.11 -6.93
CA GLY A 308 11.14 -10.65 -5.58
C GLY A 308 11.05 -11.77 -4.53
N LEU A 309 10.93 -11.39 -3.26
CA LEU A 309 10.94 -12.33 -2.13
C LEU A 309 9.82 -13.38 -2.20
N ALA A 310 8.67 -13.03 -2.76
CA ALA A 310 7.54 -13.96 -2.92
C ALA A 310 7.57 -14.77 -4.23
N GLY A 311 8.50 -14.52 -5.14
CA GLY A 311 8.55 -15.19 -6.45
C GLY A 311 8.96 -16.67 -6.43
N ARG A 312 9.35 -17.19 -5.26
CA ARG A 312 9.76 -18.59 -5.06
C ARG A 312 8.72 -19.48 -4.37
N TRP A 313 7.56 -18.95 -3.99
CA TRP A 313 6.57 -19.69 -3.19
C TRP A 313 5.33 -20.15 -3.97
#